data_56e4587f8841d1b1dc2774e1dbd85754
#
_entry.id   56e4587f8841d1b1dc2774e1dbd85754
#
_cell.length_a   1.000
_cell.length_b   1.000
_cell.length_c   1.000
_cell.angle_alpha   90.00
_cell.angle_beta   90.00
_cell.angle_gamma   90.00
#
_symmetry.space_group_name_H-M   'P 1'
#
loop_
_entity.id
_entity.type
_entity.pdbx_description
1 polymer ?
#
loop_
_entity_poly.entity_id
_entity_poly.type
_entity_poly.pdbx_seq_one_letter_code
_entity_poly.pdbx_strand_id
1 'polypeptide(L)'
;MIQQKKALEIFQKRVFLESIIDETISFNKKLSWNSDNKNLTLTKTAEELVEVFKLRSDVFTEIGYQDEFPDTIEGLNFDVYDKTSAVIYYKNNKEVSATIRLIFDSENRLPSEKKESFDDMRAKYNCIGEISRNIVKTRGQGLNLEFKYLMCGIYNVFINNDIDIALSGIRKEHLKLFKKLGGVEIYKELNSYGSLETPCLIISYNPNYASNFFKKVFLEE
;
A
#
# COMPACT_ATOMS: atom_id res chain seq x y z
N MET A 1 -38.10 -9.17 8.66
CA MET A 1 -37.25 -8.08 9.17
C MET A 1 -35.74 -8.42 9.10
N ILE A 2 -35.24 -9.55 9.67
CA ILE A 2 -33.82 -9.96 9.62
C ILE A 2 -33.30 -10.15 8.19
N GLN A 3 -34.04 -10.83 7.32
CA GLN A 3 -33.66 -11.06 5.91
C GLN A 3 -33.55 -9.76 5.12
N GLN A 4 -34.46 -8.81 5.32
CA GLN A 4 -34.42 -7.51 4.65
C GLN A 4 -33.19 -6.69 5.08
N LYS A 5 -32.83 -6.72 6.38
CA LYS A 5 -31.65 -6.05 6.90
C LYS A 5 -30.37 -6.64 6.28
N LYS A 6 -30.27 -7.98 6.19
CA LYS A 6 -29.14 -8.66 5.56
C LYS A 6 -29.02 -8.36 4.07
N ALA A 7 -30.16 -8.31 3.34
CA ALA A 7 -30.15 -7.96 1.94
C ALA A 7 -29.67 -6.52 1.69
N LEU A 8 -30.12 -5.57 2.54
CA LEU A 8 -29.68 -4.18 2.48
C LEU A 8 -28.17 -4.04 2.75
N GLU A 9 -27.65 -4.75 3.73
CA GLU A 9 -26.22 -4.76 4.05
C GLU A 9 -25.37 -5.28 2.87
N ILE A 10 -25.77 -6.37 2.24
CA ILE A 10 -25.11 -6.90 1.03
C ILE A 10 -25.14 -5.87 -0.10
N PHE A 11 -26.28 -5.23 -0.31
CA PHE A 11 -26.41 -4.18 -1.33
C PHE A 11 -25.48 -3.00 -1.05
N GLN A 12 -25.45 -2.50 0.19
CA GLN A 12 -24.56 -1.41 0.59
C GLN A 12 -23.08 -1.74 0.39
N LYS A 13 -22.66 -2.96 0.73
CA LYS A 13 -21.29 -3.43 0.50
C LYS A 13 -20.94 -3.48 -0.99
N ARG A 14 -21.88 -3.90 -1.85
CA ARG A 14 -21.67 -3.90 -3.31
C ARG A 14 -21.52 -2.49 -3.86
N VAL A 15 -22.42 -1.57 -3.50
CA VAL A 15 -22.35 -0.16 -3.91
C VAL A 15 -21.02 0.46 -3.45
N PHE A 16 -20.57 0.13 -2.25
CA PHE A 16 -19.27 0.60 -1.74
C PHE A 16 -18.11 0.03 -2.56
N LEU A 17 -18.12 -1.26 -2.89
CA LEU A 17 -17.10 -1.88 -3.75
C LEU A 17 -17.05 -1.21 -5.14
N GLU A 18 -18.19 -0.99 -5.78
CA GLU A 18 -18.28 -0.32 -7.08
C GLU A 18 -17.66 1.08 -7.00
N SER A 19 -18.01 1.88 -5.98
CA SER A 19 -17.41 3.20 -5.75
C SER A 19 -15.90 3.14 -5.55
N ILE A 20 -15.39 2.16 -4.77
CA ILE A 20 -13.93 1.96 -4.59
C ILE A 20 -13.25 1.64 -5.92
N ILE A 21 -13.81 0.73 -6.70
CA ILE A 21 -13.25 0.31 -7.99
C ILE A 21 -13.18 1.52 -8.95
N ASP A 22 -14.31 2.20 -9.15
CA ASP A 22 -14.41 3.29 -10.11
C ASP A 22 -13.47 4.46 -9.75
N GLU A 23 -13.45 4.86 -8.47
CA GLU A 23 -12.62 5.97 -8.01
C GLU A 23 -11.13 5.60 -8.03
N THR A 24 -10.76 4.38 -7.61
CA THR A 24 -9.37 3.91 -7.67
C THR A 24 -8.86 3.87 -9.11
N ILE A 25 -9.63 3.31 -10.03
CA ILE A 25 -9.26 3.25 -11.45
C ILE A 25 -9.13 4.66 -12.04
N SER A 26 -10.10 5.53 -11.74
CA SER A 26 -10.06 6.92 -12.19
C SER A 26 -8.82 7.65 -11.67
N PHE A 27 -8.45 7.41 -10.41
CA PHE A 27 -7.26 7.97 -9.79
C PHE A 27 -5.99 7.44 -10.45
N ASN A 28 -5.85 6.11 -10.59
CA ASN A 28 -4.67 5.49 -11.18
C ASN A 28 -4.45 5.89 -12.66
N LYS A 29 -5.52 6.12 -13.42
CA LYS A 29 -5.42 6.59 -14.81
C LYS A 29 -4.87 8.01 -14.94
N LYS A 30 -4.95 8.83 -13.90
CA LYS A 30 -4.41 10.20 -13.88
C LYS A 30 -2.94 10.24 -13.47
N LEU A 31 -2.44 9.19 -12.83
CA LEU A 31 -1.05 9.13 -12.38
C LEU A 31 -0.10 8.94 -13.56
N SER A 32 1.01 9.66 -13.50
CA SER A 32 2.15 9.43 -14.39
C SER A 32 2.87 8.15 -13.96
N TRP A 33 2.96 7.21 -14.89
CA TRP A 33 3.58 5.91 -14.68
C TRP A 33 4.50 5.57 -15.84
N ASN A 34 5.76 5.28 -15.54
CA ASN A 34 6.77 4.91 -16.54
C ASN A 34 7.59 3.72 -15.98
N SER A 35 7.20 2.49 -16.33
CA SER A 35 7.93 1.29 -15.96
C SER A 35 8.12 0.40 -17.17
N ASP A 36 9.36 0.00 -17.43
CA ASP A 36 9.72 -0.95 -18.50
C ASP A 36 9.38 -2.39 -18.14
N ASN A 37 9.16 -2.68 -16.84
CA ASN A 37 8.78 -4.00 -16.37
C ASN A 37 7.31 -4.29 -16.65
N LYS A 38 7.05 -5.11 -17.66
CA LYS A 38 5.67 -5.48 -18.08
C LYS A 38 4.86 -6.23 -17.02
N ASN A 39 5.51 -6.80 -16.01
CA ASN A 39 4.86 -7.52 -14.93
C ASN A 39 4.51 -6.61 -13.74
N LEU A 40 5.07 -5.38 -13.71
CA LEU A 40 4.84 -4.39 -12.67
C LEU A 40 3.99 -3.25 -13.22
N THR A 41 2.81 -3.04 -12.67
CA THR A 41 1.89 -2.02 -13.20
C THR A 41 0.98 -1.43 -12.13
N LEU A 42 0.38 -0.27 -12.47
CA LEU A 42 -0.77 0.29 -11.73
C LEU A 42 -2.05 -0.42 -12.15
N THR A 43 -2.97 -0.62 -11.22
CA THR A 43 -4.31 -1.14 -11.55
C THR A 43 -5.08 -0.13 -12.40
N LYS A 44 -5.64 -0.58 -13.51
CA LYS A 44 -6.41 0.26 -14.45
C LYS A 44 -7.75 -0.34 -14.84
N THR A 45 -8.06 -1.56 -14.38
CA THR A 45 -9.32 -2.25 -14.63
C THR A 45 -9.91 -2.82 -13.33
N ALA A 46 -11.22 -3.11 -13.36
CA ALA A 46 -11.93 -3.70 -12.22
C ALA A 46 -11.38 -5.08 -11.87
N GLU A 47 -11.07 -5.87 -12.88
CA GLU A 47 -10.55 -7.23 -12.73
C GLU A 47 -9.21 -7.21 -12.00
N GLU A 48 -8.31 -6.31 -12.38
CA GLU A 48 -6.99 -6.15 -11.72
C GLU A 48 -7.15 -5.79 -10.25
N LEU A 49 -8.05 -4.86 -9.93
CA LEU A 49 -8.32 -4.47 -8.55
C LEU A 49 -8.90 -5.63 -7.73
N VAL A 50 -9.85 -6.38 -8.29
CA VAL A 50 -10.44 -7.54 -7.61
C VAL A 50 -9.38 -8.61 -7.35
N GLU A 51 -8.47 -8.88 -8.30
CA GLU A 51 -7.32 -9.78 -8.09
C GLU A 51 -6.41 -9.29 -6.94
N VAL A 52 -6.15 -7.98 -6.87
CA VAL A 52 -5.37 -7.37 -5.78
C VAL A 52 -6.09 -7.49 -4.44
N PHE A 53 -7.39 -7.19 -4.37
CA PHE A 53 -8.17 -7.27 -3.14
C PHE A 53 -8.27 -8.71 -2.62
N LYS A 54 -8.38 -9.68 -3.55
CA LYS A 54 -8.34 -11.10 -3.22
C LYS A 54 -6.99 -11.50 -2.67
N LEU A 55 -5.86 -11.12 -3.31
CA LEU A 55 -4.53 -11.41 -2.80
C LEU A 55 -4.33 -10.86 -1.37
N ARG A 56 -4.81 -9.64 -1.10
CA ARG A 56 -4.74 -9.05 0.24
C ARG A 56 -5.49 -9.90 1.27
N SER A 57 -6.72 -10.32 0.96
CA SER A 57 -7.53 -11.18 1.80
C SER A 57 -6.84 -12.52 2.07
N ASP A 58 -6.41 -13.21 1.01
CA ASP A 58 -5.76 -14.52 1.08
C ASP A 58 -4.52 -14.47 2.01
N VAL A 59 -3.65 -13.46 1.84
CA VAL A 59 -2.43 -13.32 2.63
C VAL A 59 -2.74 -12.92 4.07
N PHE A 60 -3.65 -11.99 4.33
CA PHE A 60 -4.01 -11.62 5.70
C PHE A 60 -4.67 -12.78 6.45
N THR A 61 -5.45 -13.59 5.76
CA THR A 61 -6.00 -14.84 6.31
C THR A 61 -4.88 -15.81 6.68
N GLU A 62 -3.95 -16.05 5.77
CA GLU A 62 -2.82 -16.97 5.98
C GLU A 62 -1.92 -16.59 7.16
N ILE A 63 -1.71 -15.27 7.38
CA ILE A 63 -0.81 -14.77 8.44
C ILE A 63 -1.55 -14.41 9.74
N GLY A 64 -2.87 -14.61 9.80
CA GLY A 64 -3.66 -14.34 11.00
C GLY A 64 -3.89 -12.84 11.28
N TYR A 65 -3.97 -12.01 10.23
CA TYR A 65 -4.15 -10.55 10.36
C TYR A 65 -5.58 -10.08 10.04
N GLN A 66 -6.54 -10.98 9.96
CA GLN A 66 -7.94 -10.64 9.64
C GLN A 66 -8.58 -9.69 10.66
N ASP A 67 -8.22 -9.80 11.94
CA ASP A 67 -8.76 -8.94 13.00
C ASP A 67 -8.25 -7.50 12.87
N GLU A 68 -7.02 -7.31 12.37
CA GLU A 68 -6.45 -5.98 12.12
C GLU A 68 -6.87 -5.42 10.77
N PHE A 69 -6.94 -6.26 9.76
CA PHE A 69 -7.30 -5.90 8.40
C PHE A 69 -8.44 -6.79 7.90
N PRO A 70 -9.67 -6.62 8.46
CA PRO A 70 -10.81 -7.45 8.08
C PRO A 70 -11.20 -7.21 6.63
N ASP A 71 -11.73 -8.26 6.00
CA ASP A 71 -12.33 -8.13 4.69
C ASP A 71 -13.57 -7.23 4.75
N THR A 72 -13.69 -6.33 3.80
CA THR A 72 -14.90 -5.50 3.63
C THR A 72 -16.04 -6.34 3.04
N ILE A 73 -15.70 -7.23 2.11
CA ILE A 73 -16.56 -8.29 1.59
C ILE A 73 -15.75 -9.58 1.74
N GLU A 74 -16.40 -10.68 2.13
CA GLU A 74 -15.74 -11.98 2.28
C GLU A 74 -14.87 -12.32 1.05
N GLY A 75 -13.59 -12.57 1.30
CA GLY A 75 -12.59 -12.84 0.28
C GLY A 75 -12.03 -11.60 -0.44
N LEU A 76 -12.44 -10.37 -0.06
CA LEU A 76 -11.95 -9.12 -0.66
C LEU A 76 -11.56 -8.10 0.42
N ASN A 77 -10.27 -7.81 0.50
CA ASN A 77 -9.71 -6.82 1.44
C ASN A 77 -9.44 -5.49 0.73
N PHE A 78 -10.29 -4.50 1.01
CA PHE A 78 -10.20 -3.13 0.50
C PHE A 78 -10.75 -2.14 1.53
N ASP A 79 -10.44 -0.87 1.39
CA ASP A 79 -10.92 0.19 2.28
C ASP A 79 -11.07 1.53 1.52
N VAL A 80 -11.57 2.56 2.22
CA VAL A 80 -11.82 3.88 1.64
C VAL A 80 -10.55 4.55 1.09
N TYR A 81 -9.39 4.20 1.61
CA TYR A 81 -8.12 4.78 1.19
C TYR A 81 -7.67 4.29 -0.19
N ASP A 82 -8.22 3.20 -0.71
CA ASP A 82 -7.91 2.74 -2.06
C ASP A 82 -8.31 3.79 -3.11
N LYS A 83 -9.36 4.59 -2.87
CA LYS A 83 -9.86 5.63 -3.77
C LYS A 83 -8.81 6.68 -4.17
N THR A 84 -7.90 6.99 -3.27
CA THR A 84 -6.82 8.00 -3.44
C THR A 84 -5.44 7.37 -3.42
N SER A 85 -5.34 6.12 -3.90
CA SER A 85 -4.10 5.36 -3.86
C SER A 85 -3.60 4.97 -5.24
N ALA A 86 -2.29 5.08 -5.43
CA ALA A 86 -1.59 4.31 -6.45
C ALA A 86 -1.55 2.85 -6.01
N VAL A 87 -2.39 2.01 -6.60
CA VAL A 87 -2.43 0.57 -6.31
C VAL A 87 -1.56 -0.15 -7.34
N ILE A 88 -0.40 -0.59 -6.88
CA ILE A 88 0.62 -1.25 -7.70
C ILE A 88 0.56 -2.74 -7.44
N TYR A 89 0.70 -3.53 -8.50
CA TYR A 89 0.81 -4.97 -8.38
C TYR A 89 1.91 -5.55 -9.30
N TYR A 90 2.39 -6.72 -8.94
CA TYR A 90 3.31 -7.52 -9.74
C TYR A 90 2.67 -8.85 -10.08
N LYS A 91 2.74 -9.24 -11.38
CA LYS A 91 2.29 -10.58 -11.86
C LYS A 91 3.47 -11.50 -12.02
N ASN A 92 3.35 -12.70 -11.46
CA ASN A 92 4.23 -13.82 -11.73
C ASN A 92 3.40 -14.92 -12.42
N ASN A 93 3.85 -15.39 -13.58
CA ASN A 93 3.13 -16.40 -14.37
C ASN A 93 1.63 -16.09 -14.59
N LYS A 94 1.30 -14.82 -14.87
CA LYS A 94 -0.06 -14.28 -15.10
C LYS A 94 -0.94 -14.14 -13.85
N GLU A 95 -0.47 -14.52 -12.67
CA GLU A 95 -1.18 -14.33 -11.41
C GLU A 95 -0.61 -13.11 -10.66
N VAL A 96 -1.47 -12.35 -9.98
CA VAL A 96 -1.04 -11.30 -9.05
C VAL A 96 -0.35 -11.98 -7.86
N SER A 97 0.96 -11.80 -7.72
CA SER A 97 1.78 -12.41 -6.66
C SER A 97 2.22 -11.42 -5.59
N ALA A 98 2.16 -10.13 -5.90
CA ALA A 98 2.51 -9.09 -4.95
C ALA A 98 1.75 -7.79 -5.22
N THR A 99 1.52 -7.00 -4.18
CA THR A 99 0.90 -5.69 -4.27
C THR A 99 1.44 -4.75 -3.19
N ILE A 100 1.40 -3.46 -3.51
CA ILE A 100 1.68 -2.36 -2.59
C ILE A 100 0.78 -1.19 -2.95
N ARG A 101 0.43 -0.37 -1.97
CA ARG A 101 -0.32 0.84 -2.24
C ARG A 101 0.39 2.06 -1.65
N LEU A 102 0.40 3.15 -2.41
CA LEU A 102 0.79 4.47 -1.96
C LEU A 102 -0.45 5.36 -1.93
N ILE A 103 -0.89 5.71 -0.75
CA ILE A 103 -2.05 6.56 -0.49
C ILE A 103 -1.58 8.01 -0.60
N PHE A 104 -2.28 8.82 -1.37
CA PHE A 104 -2.08 10.27 -1.41
C PHE A 104 -2.92 10.92 -0.32
N ASP A 105 -2.35 11.89 0.37
CA ASP A 105 -3.08 12.64 1.38
C ASP A 105 -4.33 13.32 0.80
N SER A 106 -5.39 13.29 1.55
CA SER A 106 -6.70 13.78 1.12
C SER A 106 -7.52 14.23 2.32
N GLU A 107 -8.77 14.63 2.10
CA GLU A 107 -9.71 14.96 3.16
C GLU A 107 -9.91 13.82 4.18
N ASN A 108 -9.74 12.56 3.75
CA ASN A 108 -9.84 11.40 4.64
C ASN A 108 -8.60 11.22 5.52
N ARG A 109 -7.57 12.06 5.35
CA ARG A 109 -6.26 11.94 5.99
C ARG A 109 -5.59 10.59 5.67
N LEU A 110 -4.50 10.25 6.36
CA LEU A 110 -3.77 9.01 6.16
C LEU A 110 -4.14 7.96 7.23
N PRO A 111 -4.12 6.65 6.92
CA PRO A 111 -4.52 5.60 7.85
C PRO A 111 -3.83 5.63 9.21
N SER A 112 -2.53 5.90 9.23
CA SER A 112 -1.74 5.95 10.47
C SER A 112 -2.08 7.13 11.36
N GLU A 113 -2.84 8.12 10.87
CA GLU A 113 -3.31 9.26 11.69
C GLU A 113 -4.39 8.87 12.71
N LYS A 114 -4.89 7.66 12.66
CA LYS A 114 -5.65 7.07 13.76
C LYS A 114 -4.81 6.91 15.03
N LYS A 115 -3.49 6.99 14.93
CA LYS A 115 -2.53 6.78 16.02
C LYS A 115 -1.62 7.98 16.28
N GLU A 116 -1.21 8.72 15.27
CA GLU A 116 -0.27 9.84 15.36
C GLU A 116 -0.59 10.90 14.31
N SER A 117 -0.71 12.18 14.69
CA SER A 117 -0.97 13.27 13.72
C SER A 117 0.25 13.51 12.82
N PHE A 118 -0.02 13.87 11.56
CA PHE A 118 0.99 14.27 10.58
C PHE A 118 0.87 15.75 10.17
N ASP A 119 0.28 16.58 11.02
CA ASP A 119 0.09 18.01 10.74
C ASP A 119 1.43 18.77 10.61
N ASP A 120 2.46 18.33 11.34
CA ASP A 120 3.83 18.84 11.19
C ASP A 120 4.44 18.48 9.84
N MET A 121 4.14 17.29 9.30
CA MET A 121 4.56 16.88 7.97
C MET A 121 3.87 17.72 6.89
N ARG A 122 2.56 17.98 7.03
CA ARG A 122 1.80 18.87 6.12
C ARG A 122 2.29 20.31 6.16
N ALA A 123 2.76 20.78 7.32
CA ALA A 123 3.36 22.11 7.43
C ALA A 123 4.71 22.22 6.71
N LYS A 124 5.41 21.10 6.53
CA LYS A 124 6.76 21.05 5.94
C LYS A 124 6.77 20.64 4.47
N TYR A 125 5.85 19.82 4.03
CA TYR A 125 5.80 19.23 2.70
C TYR A 125 4.46 19.52 2.01
N ASN A 126 4.49 19.76 0.70
CA ASN A 126 3.27 20.08 -0.07
C ASN A 126 2.45 18.82 -0.39
N CYS A 127 3.12 17.70 -0.65
CA CYS A 127 2.49 16.45 -0.99
C CYS A 127 3.06 15.32 -0.15
N ILE A 128 2.24 14.80 0.77
CA ILE A 128 2.59 13.66 1.61
C ILE A 128 1.77 12.44 1.21
N GLY A 129 2.29 11.25 1.51
CA GLY A 129 1.58 9.99 1.28
C GLY A 129 1.83 8.95 2.36
N GLU A 130 1.16 7.81 2.25
CA GLU A 130 1.40 6.66 3.12
C GLU A 130 1.53 5.37 2.31
N ILE A 131 2.66 4.69 2.46
CA ILE A 131 2.89 3.36 1.88
C ILE A 131 2.27 2.33 2.80
N SER A 132 1.41 1.49 2.24
CA SER A 132 0.72 0.43 2.97
C SER A 132 0.42 -0.78 2.08
N ARG A 133 -0.13 -1.84 2.68
CA ARG A 133 -0.52 -3.06 1.95
C ARG A 133 0.63 -3.65 1.12
N ASN A 134 1.87 -3.59 1.66
CA ASN A 134 3.02 -4.25 1.06
C ASN A 134 2.92 -5.76 1.30
N ILE A 135 2.41 -6.47 0.34
CA ILE A 135 2.03 -7.87 0.42
C ILE A 135 2.74 -8.64 -0.69
N VAL A 136 3.36 -9.76 -0.33
CA VAL A 136 3.99 -10.69 -1.25
C VAL A 136 3.51 -12.11 -0.92
N LYS A 137 2.95 -12.80 -1.91
CA LYS A 137 2.39 -14.17 -1.77
C LYS A 137 3.47 -15.20 -1.42
N THR A 138 4.66 -15.04 -1.98
CA THR A 138 5.74 -16.02 -1.83
C THR A 138 6.67 -15.61 -0.69
N ARG A 139 6.79 -16.45 0.33
CA ARG A 139 7.75 -16.26 1.42
C ARG A 139 9.06 -16.95 1.06
N GLY A 140 10.01 -16.19 0.49
CA GLY A 140 11.39 -16.63 0.29
C GLY A 140 12.30 -16.14 1.41
N GLN A 141 13.44 -16.80 1.62
CA GLN A 141 14.53 -16.25 2.42
C GLN A 141 15.33 -15.25 1.58
N GLY A 142 15.55 -14.05 2.09
CA GLY A 142 16.35 -13.01 1.43
C GLY A 142 15.54 -11.87 0.78
N LEU A 143 16.20 -11.14 -0.11
CA LEU A 143 15.56 -10.07 -0.88
C LEU A 143 14.66 -10.70 -1.95
N ASN A 144 13.36 -10.58 -1.72
CA ASN A 144 12.37 -11.11 -2.65
C ASN A 144 12.28 -10.20 -3.89
N LEU A 145 12.28 -10.79 -5.08
CA LEU A 145 12.20 -10.04 -6.35
C LEU A 145 10.91 -9.24 -6.46
N GLU A 146 9.79 -9.79 -6.00
CA GLU A 146 8.52 -9.08 -6.00
C GLU A 146 8.60 -7.82 -5.13
N PHE A 147 9.20 -7.92 -3.93
CA PHE A 147 9.44 -6.74 -3.08
C PHE A 147 10.34 -5.72 -3.78
N LYS A 148 11.42 -6.18 -4.46
CA LYS A 148 12.27 -5.29 -5.28
C LYS A 148 11.41 -4.52 -6.27
N TYR A 149 10.62 -5.19 -7.09
CA TYR A 149 9.81 -4.55 -8.12
C TYR A 149 8.73 -3.63 -7.54
N LEU A 150 8.08 -4.02 -6.43
CA LEU A 150 7.13 -3.13 -5.76
C LEU A 150 7.78 -1.82 -5.30
N MET A 151 9.01 -1.89 -4.75
CA MET A 151 9.75 -0.68 -4.35
C MET A 151 10.19 0.18 -5.56
N CYS A 152 10.51 -0.44 -6.70
CA CYS A 152 10.70 0.29 -7.96
C CYS A 152 9.42 1.02 -8.38
N GLY A 153 8.28 0.36 -8.24
CA GLY A 153 6.97 0.95 -8.52
C GLY A 153 6.65 2.14 -7.63
N ILE A 154 6.90 2.03 -6.33
CA ILE A 154 6.76 3.16 -5.38
C ILE A 154 7.67 4.32 -5.79
N TYR A 155 8.94 4.05 -6.08
CA TYR A 155 9.88 5.07 -6.55
C TYR A 155 9.38 5.77 -7.82
N ASN A 156 8.87 4.99 -8.78
CA ASN A 156 8.32 5.51 -10.03
C ASN A 156 7.13 6.46 -9.79
N VAL A 157 6.18 6.06 -8.94
CA VAL A 157 5.04 6.93 -8.59
C VAL A 157 5.52 8.21 -7.90
N PHE A 158 6.48 8.09 -7.00
CA PHE A 158 7.03 9.24 -6.28
C PHE A 158 7.59 10.31 -7.22
N ILE A 159 8.54 9.93 -8.07
CA ILE A 159 9.27 10.89 -8.91
C ILE A 159 8.43 11.47 -10.05
N ASN A 160 7.37 10.77 -10.47
CA ASN A 160 6.53 11.19 -11.59
C ASN A 160 5.23 11.90 -11.15
N ASN A 161 4.94 11.99 -9.84
CA ASN A 161 3.69 12.57 -9.33
C ASN A 161 3.92 13.53 -8.14
N ASP A 162 5.09 14.16 -8.09
CA ASP A 162 5.46 15.25 -7.17
C ASP A 162 5.18 14.95 -5.68
N ILE A 163 5.41 13.71 -5.24
CA ILE A 163 5.30 13.36 -3.84
C ILE A 163 6.60 13.75 -3.12
N ASP A 164 6.50 14.55 -2.08
CA ASP A 164 7.67 15.01 -1.32
C ASP A 164 8.18 13.95 -0.34
N ILE A 165 7.27 13.28 0.34
CA ILE A 165 7.58 12.29 1.38
C ILE A 165 6.43 11.31 1.58
N ALA A 166 6.75 10.06 1.93
CA ALA A 166 5.74 9.10 2.39
C ALA A 166 6.05 8.59 3.80
N LEU A 167 4.99 8.26 4.50
CA LEU A 167 5.04 7.57 5.78
C LEU A 167 4.72 6.08 5.58
N SER A 168 5.15 5.24 6.51
CA SER A 168 4.79 3.82 6.51
C SER A 168 4.88 3.23 7.90
N GLY A 169 3.88 2.46 8.29
CA GLY A 169 3.95 1.62 9.48
C GLY A 169 4.71 0.33 9.19
N ILE A 170 5.78 0.06 9.92
CA ILE A 170 6.59 -1.15 9.78
C ILE A 170 6.86 -1.82 11.12
N ARG A 171 7.14 -3.12 11.12
CA ARG A 171 7.67 -3.82 12.28
C ARG A 171 9.14 -3.43 12.52
N LYS A 172 9.57 -3.40 13.78
CA LYS A 172 10.97 -3.05 14.14
C LYS A 172 12.01 -3.92 13.45
N GLU A 173 11.74 -5.21 13.28
CA GLU A 173 12.66 -6.15 12.62
C GLU A 173 12.96 -5.77 11.16
N HIS A 174 12.04 -5.09 10.48
CA HIS A 174 12.21 -4.67 9.09
C HIS A 174 13.02 -3.38 8.94
N LEU A 175 13.25 -2.62 10.01
CA LEU A 175 13.93 -1.32 9.94
C LEU A 175 15.29 -1.38 9.24
N LYS A 176 16.08 -2.45 9.51
CA LYS A 176 17.40 -2.63 8.87
C LYS A 176 17.31 -2.74 7.35
N LEU A 177 16.26 -3.38 6.83
CA LEU A 177 16.03 -3.48 5.40
C LEU A 177 15.66 -2.12 4.83
N PHE A 178 14.70 -1.42 5.43
CA PHE A 178 14.25 -0.12 4.95
C PHE A 178 15.38 0.93 5.01
N LYS A 179 16.21 0.95 6.07
CA LYS A 179 17.36 1.85 6.14
C LYS A 179 18.38 1.64 5.01
N LYS A 180 18.53 0.42 4.47
CA LYS A 180 19.39 0.18 3.30
C LYS A 180 18.89 0.85 2.03
N LEU A 181 17.58 1.12 1.93
CA LEU A 181 17.01 1.83 0.79
C LEU A 181 17.49 3.30 0.74
N GLY A 182 17.86 3.88 1.90
CA GLY A 182 18.20 5.29 2.05
C GLY A 182 16.98 6.19 2.13
N GLY A 183 17.12 7.41 2.62
CA GLY A 183 16.03 8.36 2.79
C GLY A 183 14.96 7.92 3.81
N VAL A 184 15.29 6.98 4.70
CA VAL A 184 14.39 6.43 5.71
C VAL A 184 14.77 6.95 7.08
N GLU A 185 13.83 7.61 7.75
CA GLU A 185 13.95 8.09 9.12
C GLU A 185 12.83 7.52 9.99
N ILE A 186 13.08 7.36 11.30
CA ILE A 186 12.02 7.00 12.24
C ILE A 186 11.27 8.27 12.59
N TYR A 187 9.98 8.32 12.25
CA TYR A 187 9.09 9.41 12.63
C TYR A 187 8.56 9.21 14.05
N LYS A 188 8.02 8.01 14.33
CA LYS A 188 7.45 7.67 15.64
C LYS A 188 7.63 6.19 15.96
N GLU A 189 7.86 5.91 17.23
CA GLU A 189 7.82 4.56 17.77
C GLU A 189 6.49 4.35 18.51
N LEU A 190 5.78 3.29 18.17
CA LEU A 190 4.52 2.89 18.80
C LEU A 190 4.73 1.57 19.54
N ASN A 191 4.18 1.47 20.76
CA ASN A 191 4.24 0.24 21.56
C ASN A 191 3.46 -0.90 20.89
N SER A 192 2.34 -0.55 20.23
CA SER A 192 1.53 -1.48 19.45
C SER A 192 0.82 -0.73 18.33
N TYR A 193 0.46 -1.43 17.26
CA TYR A 193 -0.35 -0.91 16.17
C TYR A 193 -1.65 -1.72 16.08
N GLY A 194 -2.79 -1.04 16.22
CA GLY A 194 -4.10 -1.67 16.17
C GLY A 194 -4.29 -2.78 17.22
N SER A 195 -4.80 -3.93 16.78
CA SER A 195 -4.93 -5.15 17.57
C SER A 195 -3.63 -5.97 17.63
N LEU A 196 -2.63 -5.62 16.82
CA LEU A 196 -1.33 -6.26 16.84
C LEU A 196 -0.56 -5.79 18.08
N GLU A 197 -0.35 -6.65 19.03
CA GLU A 197 0.44 -6.37 20.25
C GLU A 197 1.94 -6.26 20.00
N THR A 198 2.36 -6.09 18.74
CA THR A 198 3.76 -5.99 18.34
C THR A 198 4.19 -4.53 18.19
N PRO A 199 5.39 -4.17 18.69
CA PRO A 199 5.93 -2.83 18.50
C PRO A 199 6.05 -2.48 17.02
N CYS A 200 5.58 -1.29 16.66
CA CYS A 200 5.57 -0.76 15.32
C CYS A 200 6.35 0.55 15.26
N LEU A 201 6.96 0.82 14.13
CA LEU A 201 7.57 2.10 13.82
C LEU A 201 6.78 2.77 12.70
N ILE A 202 6.47 4.05 12.88
CA ILE A 202 6.14 4.90 11.74
C ILE A 202 7.45 5.46 11.23
N ILE A 203 7.79 5.15 10.00
CA ILE A 203 8.95 5.69 9.30
C ILE A 203 8.52 6.71 8.25
N SER A 204 9.35 7.68 7.98
CA SER A 204 9.26 8.52 6.79
C SER A 204 10.23 8.00 5.72
N TYR A 205 9.85 8.12 4.45
CA TYR A 205 10.64 7.75 3.29
C TYR A 205 10.65 8.88 2.26
N ASN A 206 11.87 9.37 1.96
CA ASN A 206 12.09 10.34 0.89
C ASN A 206 13.04 9.74 -0.16
N PRO A 207 12.54 9.38 -1.34
CA PRO A 207 13.33 8.70 -2.38
C PRO A 207 14.42 9.58 -3.00
N ASN A 208 14.38 10.91 -2.82
CA ASN A 208 15.44 11.79 -3.27
C ASN A 208 16.77 11.49 -2.56
N TYR A 209 16.70 10.92 -1.36
CA TYR A 209 17.85 10.46 -0.58
C TYR A 209 18.09 8.95 -0.69
N ALA A 210 17.62 8.32 -1.77
CA ALA A 210 17.85 6.90 -2.03
C ALA A 210 19.35 6.58 -2.03
N SER A 211 19.71 5.48 -1.37
CA SER A 211 21.09 5.05 -1.23
C SER A 211 21.68 4.55 -2.56
N ASN A 212 23.01 4.54 -2.66
CA ASN A 212 23.69 3.91 -3.80
C ASN A 212 23.32 2.42 -3.93
N PHE A 213 23.10 1.74 -2.79
CA PHE A 213 22.60 0.36 -2.79
C PHE A 213 21.24 0.26 -3.46
N PHE A 214 20.29 1.16 -3.12
CA PHE A 214 18.96 1.18 -3.73
C PHE A 214 19.08 1.43 -5.25
N LYS A 215 19.81 2.46 -5.64
CA LYS A 215 19.98 2.80 -7.06
C LYS A 215 20.54 1.62 -7.85
N LYS A 216 21.63 1.02 -7.35
CA LYS A 216 22.28 -0.10 -8.02
C LYS A 216 21.44 -1.38 -8.07
N VAL A 217 20.72 -1.71 -6.99
CA VAL A 217 19.98 -2.98 -6.89
C VAL A 217 18.58 -2.89 -7.45
N PHE A 218 17.94 -1.71 -7.35
CA PHE A 218 16.52 -1.53 -7.65
C PHE A 218 16.26 -0.74 -8.94
N LEU A 219 17.16 0.14 -9.36
CA LEU A 219 16.95 1.03 -10.52
C LEU A 219 17.87 0.74 -11.72
N GLU A 220 19.03 0.14 -11.49
CA GLU A 220 19.91 -0.32 -12.56
C GLU A 220 19.51 -1.74 -12.99
N GLU A 221 19.33 -1.96 -14.29
CA GLU A 221 19.10 -3.29 -14.87
C GLU A 221 20.37 -4.12 -14.93
#